data_a91cf01f7dd738297590477cdb560ab0
#
_entry.id   a91cf01f7dd738297590477cdb560ab0
#
_cell.length_a   1.000
_cell.length_b   1.000
_cell.length_c   1.000
_cell.angle_alpha   90.00
_cell.angle_beta   90.00
_cell.angle_gamma   90.00
#
_symmetry.space_group_name_H-M   'P 1'
#
loop_
_entity.id
_entity.type
_entity.pdbx_description
1 polymer ?
#
loop_
_entity_poly.entity_id
_entity_poly.type
_entity_poly.pdbx_seq_one_letter_code
_entity_poly.pdbx_strand_id
1 'polypeptide(L)'
;MLGLKLREEFSGRRIKGTMIEMHNRNGTGALDKSASEFLKITYPSIDMLKTVEAVQAGRAEPVVIIGARGQGKSHLMAALSHMHQDKDATVNWLNDWSARLKNPDIAGLKLQYGMHVITESLHLQRYKHVWDVLFDQHPHGNIIKAKWEVHGTEVPGYDLILEMAENKPFILILDEFQTWFEGLTNSNQYKRKTWAFNFIQILSEISEKHPELLTLVVSVREGNSDAAQQLFRVNPVRIDFKGPEAKRDRQRL
;
A
#
# COMPACT_ATOMS: atom_id res chain seq x y z
N MET A 1 33.71 -1.53 24.01
CA MET A 1 32.42 -2.23 23.90
C MET A 1 31.31 -1.19 23.93
N LEU A 2 30.59 -1.02 22.84
CA LEU A 2 29.38 -0.20 22.80
C LEU A 2 28.33 -0.90 23.69
N GLY A 3 27.94 -0.26 24.79
CA GLY A 3 26.96 -0.78 25.76
C GLY A 3 25.52 -0.72 25.21
N LEU A 4 25.26 -1.41 24.08
CA LEU A 4 23.92 -1.55 23.55
C LEU A 4 23.13 -2.48 24.47
N LYS A 5 22.11 -1.94 25.14
CA LYS A 5 21.11 -2.74 25.87
C LYS A 5 19.90 -2.96 24.95
N LEU A 6 19.45 -4.20 24.85
CA LEU A 6 18.14 -4.52 24.27
C LEU A 6 17.08 -3.74 25.07
N ARG A 7 16.11 -3.16 24.35
CA ARG A 7 14.95 -2.55 25.00
C ARG A 7 14.21 -3.64 25.82
N GLU A 8 13.64 -3.23 26.95
CA GLU A 8 12.98 -4.17 27.87
C GLU A 8 11.89 -5.02 27.22
N GLU A 9 11.19 -4.44 26.25
CA GLU A 9 10.16 -5.12 25.45
C GLU A 9 10.67 -6.32 24.63
N PHE A 10 12.00 -6.39 24.37
CA PHE A 10 12.65 -7.51 23.67
C PHE A 10 13.47 -8.41 24.59
N SER A 11 13.59 -8.04 25.87
CA SER A 11 14.31 -8.79 26.87
C SER A 11 13.52 -10.07 27.25
N GLY A 12 14.14 -11.23 27.03
CA GLY A 12 13.54 -12.52 27.37
C GLY A 12 12.60 -13.14 26.35
N ARG A 13 12.35 -12.50 25.21
CA ARG A 13 11.56 -13.10 24.12
C ARG A 13 12.49 -13.66 23.03
N ARG A 14 12.30 -14.95 22.69
CA ARG A 14 12.80 -15.43 21.39
C ARG A 14 12.13 -14.57 20.31
N ILE A 15 12.91 -13.75 19.61
CA ILE A 15 12.45 -13.06 18.41
C ILE A 15 12.20 -14.16 17.36
N LYS A 16 11.00 -14.72 17.36
CA LYS A 16 10.52 -15.45 16.19
C LYS A 16 10.48 -14.41 15.09
N GLY A 17 11.16 -14.67 13.98
CA GLY A 17 11.09 -13.80 12.81
C GLY A 17 9.61 -13.54 12.51
N THR A 18 9.13 -12.39 12.91
CA THR A 18 7.73 -12.02 12.77
C THR A 18 7.54 -11.59 11.33
N MET A 19 6.96 -12.46 10.52
CA MET A 19 6.26 -11.97 9.33
C MET A 19 5.18 -11.01 9.86
N ILE A 20 5.27 -9.76 9.44
CA ILE A 20 4.22 -8.80 9.73
C ILE A 20 3.07 -9.15 8.79
N GLU A 21 2.04 -9.78 9.33
CA GLU A 21 0.77 -9.96 8.65
C GLU A 21 -0.02 -8.66 8.81
N MET A 22 -0.52 -8.10 7.71
CA MET A 22 -1.35 -6.90 7.75
C MET A 22 -2.62 -7.15 8.56
N HIS A 23 -3.33 -8.23 8.24
CA HIS A 23 -4.47 -8.73 9.00
C HIS A 23 -4.18 -10.11 9.56
N ASN A 24 -4.43 -10.30 10.86
CA ASN A 24 -4.33 -11.60 11.50
C ASN A 24 -5.70 -11.99 12.07
N ARG A 25 -6.05 -13.30 11.95
CA ARG A 25 -7.30 -13.86 12.51
C ARG A 25 -7.45 -13.64 14.03
N ASN A 26 -6.34 -13.41 14.71
CA ASN A 26 -6.31 -13.22 16.18
C ASN A 26 -6.33 -11.73 16.60
N GLY A 27 -6.54 -10.78 15.69
CA GLY A 27 -6.51 -9.35 16.01
C GLY A 27 -5.13 -8.85 16.45
N THR A 28 -4.05 -9.47 15.97
CA THR A 28 -2.67 -9.12 16.29
C THR A 28 -1.88 -8.69 15.05
N GLY A 29 -2.56 -8.44 13.94
CA GLY A 29 -1.98 -7.95 12.71
C GLY A 29 -1.40 -6.53 12.84
N ALA A 30 -0.66 -6.11 11.84
CA ALA A 30 -0.08 -4.77 11.81
C ALA A 30 -1.16 -3.69 11.87
N LEU A 31 -2.27 -3.88 11.16
CA LEU A 31 -3.39 -2.94 11.08
C LEU A 31 -4.31 -2.98 12.30
N ASP A 32 -4.17 -3.99 13.17
CA ASP A 32 -4.95 -4.10 14.42
C ASP A 32 -4.35 -3.23 15.55
N LYS A 33 -3.13 -2.71 15.36
CA LYS A 33 -2.48 -1.80 16.31
C LYS A 33 -2.93 -0.37 16.10
N SER A 34 -2.80 0.48 17.13
CA SER A 34 -2.95 1.91 16.92
C SER A 34 -1.81 2.48 16.07
N ALA A 35 -2.08 3.53 15.32
CA ALA A 35 -1.07 4.22 14.51
C ALA A 35 0.14 4.64 15.35
N SER A 36 -0.10 5.20 16.53
CA SER A 36 0.96 5.64 17.45
C SER A 36 1.86 4.48 17.89
N GLU A 37 1.30 3.30 18.21
CA GLU A 37 2.10 2.12 18.60
C GLU A 37 2.89 1.57 17.43
N PHE A 38 2.27 1.50 16.24
CA PHE A 38 2.94 0.95 15.07
C PHE A 38 4.06 1.86 14.56
N LEU A 39 3.82 3.16 14.49
CA LEU A 39 4.81 4.14 14.03
C LEU A 39 6.00 4.27 14.99
N LYS A 40 5.84 4.03 16.30
CA LYS A 40 6.97 3.99 17.25
C LYS A 40 8.03 2.93 16.91
N ILE A 41 7.63 1.80 16.31
CA ILE A 41 8.54 0.73 15.89
C ILE A 41 8.95 0.85 14.41
N THR A 42 8.46 1.86 13.71
CA THR A 42 8.74 2.09 12.30
C THR A 42 9.93 3.03 12.14
N TYR A 43 10.99 2.52 11.51
CA TYR A 43 12.16 3.31 11.14
C TYR A 43 11.95 3.97 9.77
N PRO A 44 12.29 5.26 9.59
CA PRO A 44 12.18 5.97 8.32
C PRO A 44 13.33 5.59 7.37
N SER A 45 13.30 4.37 6.87
CA SER A 45 14.25 3.95 5.85
C SER A 45 14.14 4.82 4.59
N ILE A 46 15.16 4.81 3.76
CA ILE A 46 15.14 5.54 2.48
C ILE A 46 13.93 5.14 1.64
N ASP A 47 13.61 3.84 1.61
CA ASP A 47 12.45 3.35 0.86
C ASP A 47 11.13 3.84 1.46
N MET A 48 11.03 3.90 2.80
CA MET A 48 9.88 4.47 3.50
C MET A 48 9.71 5.94 3.13
N LEU A 49 10.76 6.75 3.25
CA LEU A 49 10.70 8.18 2.95
C LEU A 49 10.37 8.46 1.48
N LYS A 50 10.98 7.73 0.55
CA LYS A 50 10.64 7.82 -0.88
C LYS A 50 9.19 7.44 -1.15
N THR A 51 8.65 6.44 -0.44
CA THR A 51 7.24 6.05 -0.61
C THR A 51 6.32 7.11 -0.04
N VAL A 52 6.61 7.66 1.16
CA VAL A 52 5.85 8.77 1.73
C VAL A 52 5.88 9.99 0.81
N GLU A 53 7.04 10.29 0.22
CA GLU A 53 7.17 11.37 -0.78
C GLU A 53 6.32 11.11 -2.03
N ALA A 54 6.28 9.87 -2.51
CA ALA A 54 5.51 9.50 -3.70
C ALA A 54 3.99 9.56 -3.49
N VAL A 55 3.50 9.41 -2.25
CA VAL A 55 2.06 9.49 -1.91
C VAL A 55 1.67 10.82 -1.25
N GLN A 56 2.50 11.84 -1.36
CA GLN A 56 2.16 13.18 -0.84
C GLN A 56 0.93 13.76 -1.53
N ALA A 57 0.29 14.69 -0.83
CA ALA A 57 -0.83 15.46 -1.40
C ALA A 57 -0.47 16.08 -2.75
N GLY A 58 -1.30 15.84 -3.75
CA GLY A 58 -1.11 16.34 -5.12
C GLY A 58 -0.16 15.52 -6.01
N ARG A 59 0.37 14.38 -5.51
CA ARG A 59 1.07 13.40 -6.36
C ARG A 59 0.06 12.54 -7.09
N ALA A 60 0.26 12.37 -8.38
CA ALA A 60 -0.69 11.76 -9.31
C ALA A 60 -0.31 10.31 -9.68
N GLU A 61 0.97 9.97 -9.65
CA GLU A 61 1.44 8.68 -10.15
C GLU A 61 1.12 7.55 -9.17
N PRO A 62 0.65 6.40 -9.65
CA PRO A 62 0.58 5.18 -8.85
C PRO A 62 1.95 4.79 -8.31
N VAL A 63 1.98 4.13 -7.14
CA VAL A 63 3.23 3.67 -6.52
C VAL A 63 3.34 2.15 -6.60
N VAL A 64 4.44 1.65 -7.15
CA VAL A 64 4.75 0.20 -7.18
C VAL A 64 5.97 -0.09 -6.31
N ILE A 65 5.74 -0.87 -5.24
CA ILE A 65 6.77 -1.31 -4.30
C ILE A 65 7.29 -2.67 -4.74
N ILE A 66 8.59 -2.76 -5.03
CA ILE A 66 9.24 -3.97 -5.55
C ILE A 66 10.17 -4.53 -4.48
N GLY A 67 10.04 -5.81 -4.16
CA GLY A 67 10.95 -6.42 -3.21
C GLY A 67 10.62 -7.88 -2.92
N ALA A 68 11.63 -8.70 -2.66
CA ALA A 68 11.46 -10.10 -2.31
C ALA A 68 10.70 -10.27 -0.98
N ARG A 69 10.27 -11.50 -0.70
CA ARG A 69 9.60 -11.84 0.58
C ARG A 69 10.52 -11.51 1.76
N GLY A 70 9.95 -10.98 2.83
CA GLY A 70 10.69 -10.65 4.05
C GLY A 70 11.50 -9.35 4.01
N GLN A 71 11.41 -8.54 2.95
CA GLN A 71 12.14 -7.27 2.84
C GLN A 71 11.46 -6.06 3.50
N GLY A 72 10.29 -6.24 4.11
CA GLY A 72 9.60 -5.16 4.83
C GLY A 72 8.50 -4.44 4.04
N LYS A 73 8.11 -4.90 2.83
CA LYS A 73 7.03 -4.28 2.04
C LYS A 73 5.72 -4.16 2.83
N SER A 74 5.26 -5.26 3.42
CA SER A 74 4.01 -5.27 4.21
C SER A 74 4.08 -4.35 5.44
N HIS A 75 5.28 -4.21 6.07
CA HIS A 75 5.49 -3.24 7.14
C HIS A 75 5.34 -1.80 6.62
N LEU A 76 5.97 -1.48 5.49
CA LEU A 76 5.86 -0.17 4.86
C LEU A 76 4.41 0.14 4.50
N MET A 77 3.68 -0.80 3.89
CA MET A 77 2.29 -0.61 3.51
C MET A 77 1.36 -0.44 4.72
N ALA A 78 1.59 -1.19 5.81
CA ALA A 78 0.88 -0.99 7.06
C ALA A 78 1.20 0.39 7.68
N ALA A 79 2.45 0.83 7.61
CA ALA A 79 2.82 2.17 8.08
C ALA A 79 2.10 3.26 7.26
N LEU A 80 2.04 3.13 5.93
CA LEU A 80 1.27 4.07 5.09
C LEU A 80 -0.22 4.09 5.46
N SER A 81 -0.81 2.92 5.69
CA SER A 81 -2.20 2.82 6.14
C SER A 81 -2.42 3.61 7.43
N HIS A 82 -1.58 3.39 8.44
CA HIS A 82 -1.64 4.13 9.71
C HIS A 82 -1.40 5.62 9.54
N MET A 83 -0.45 6.01 8.68
CA MET A 83 -0.14 7.41 8.41
C MET A 83 -1.32 8.17 7.80
N HIS A 84 -2.08 7.53 6.91
CA HIS A 84 -3.27 8.17 6.31
C HIS A 84 -4.49 8.19 7.26
N GLN A 85 -4.56 7.24 8.21
CA GLN A 85 -5.64 7.16 9.17
C GLN A 85 -5.50 8.15 10.33
N ASP A 86 -4.26 8.39 10.80
CA ASP A 86 -3.98 9.20 11.99
C ASP A 86 -2.96 10.31 11.69
N LYS A 87 -3.49 11.51 11.45
CA LYS A 87 -2.70 12.70 11.16
C LYS A 87 -1.74 13.04 12.30
N ASP A 88 -2.22 13.01 13.54
CA ASP A 88 -1.44 13.49 14.68
C ASP A 88 -0.27 12.53 14.97
N ALA A 89 -0.52 11.22 14.93
CA ALA A 89 0.53 10.22 15.06
C ALA A 89 1.57 10.36 13.93
N THR A 90 1.15 10.67 12.71
CA THR A 90 2.03 10.86 11.55
C THR A 90 2.89 12.11 11.69
N VAL A 91 2.29 13.23 12.01
CA VAL A 91 3.03 14.50 12.20
C VAL A 91 4.05 14.37 13.34
N ASN A 92 3.67 13.72 14.43
CA ASN A 92 4.59 13.46 15.54
C ASN A 92 5.76 12.57 15.10
N TRP A 93 5.48 11.50 14.36
CA TRP A 93 6.51 10.59 13.84
C TRP A 93 7.48 11.31 12.89
N LEU A 94 6.97 12.12 11.95
CA LEU A 94 7.79 12.91 11.01
C LEU A 94 8.68 13.90 11.75
N ASN A 95 8.14 14.64 12.73
CA ASN A 95 8.89 15.61 13.51
C ASN A 95 9.98 14.95 14.37
N ASP A 96 9.65 13.86 15.07
CA ASP A 96 10.59 13.11 15.90
C ASP A 96 11.77 12.60 15.06
N TRP A 97 11.51 12.02 13.89
CA TRP A 97 12.57 11.51 13.03
C TRP A 97 13.34 12.61 12.31
N SER A 98 12.71 13.71 11.92
CA SER A 98 13.38 14.91 11.42
C SER A 98 14.43 15.40 12.42
N ALA A 99 14.06 15.51 13.69
CA ALA A 99 14.96 15.94 14.76
C ALA A 99 16.10 14.93 15.00
N ARG A 100 15.79 13.62 15.09
CA ARG A 100 16.78 12.55 15.34
C ARG A 100 17.81 12.42 14.22
N LEU A 101 17.37 12.50 12.96
CA LEU A 101 18.22 12.36 11.78
C LEU A 101 18.83 13.70 11.33
N LYS A 102 18.46 14.80 11.99
CA LYS A 102 18.86 16.17 11.61
C LYS A 102 18.55 16.48 10.13
N ASN A 103 17.40 16.00 9.67
CA ASN A 103 16.93 16.17 8.31
C ASN A 103 15.56 16.87 8.29
N PRO A 104 15.50 18.20 8.03
CA PRO A 104 14.27 18.98 8.04
C PRO A 104 13.28 18.57 6.93
N ASP A 105 13.75 17.97 5.85
CA ASP A 105 12.90 17.55 4.73
C ASP A 105 11.87 16.52 5.16
N ILE A 106 12.19 15.70 6.18
CA ILE A 106 11.27 14.71 6.73
C ILE A 106 10.03 15.38 7.33
N ALA A 107 10.20 16.45 8.10
CA ALA A 107 9.08 17.21 8.68
C ALA A 107 8.27 17.97 7.63
N GLY A 108 8.87 18.21 6.46
CA GLY A 108 8.23 18.88 5.30
C GLY A 108 7.28 17.98 4.52
N LEU A 109 7.31 16.65 4.72
CA LEU A 109 6.43 15.70 4.02
C LEU A 109 4.97 15.90 4.44
N LYS A 110 4.06 15.98 3.45
CA LYS A 110 2.64 16.25 3.68
C LYS A 110 1.79 15.19 3.00
N LEU A 111 1.16 14.33 3.79
CA LEU A 111 0.18 13.38 3.30
C LEU A 111 -1.20 14.04 3.14
N GLN A 112 -2.01 13.49 2.24
CA GLN A 112 -3.41 13.86 2.13
C GLN A 112 -4.20 13.10 3.21
N TYR A 113 -4.86 13.85 4.08
CA TYR A 113 -5.71 13.30 5.14
C TYR A 113 -7.19 13.38 4.79
N GLY A 114 -8.00 12.58 5.49
CA GLY A 114 -9.45 12.53 5.27
C GLY A 114 -9.88 11.56 4.17
N MET A 115 -8.93 10.92 3.49
CA MET A 115 -9.20 9.81 2.57
C MET A 115 -9.64 8.57 3.33
N HIS A 116 -10.50 7.76 2.72
CA HIS A 116 -10.81 6.43 3.23
C HIS A 116 -9.64 5.47 2.90
N VAL A 117 -9.15 4.75 3.89
CA VAL A 117 -8.00 3.84 3.70
C VAL A 117 -8.49 2.43 3.46
N ILE A 118 -8.21 1.90 2.29
CA ILE A 118 -8.49 0.52 1.89
C ILE A 118 -7.16 -0.21 1.78
N THR A 119 -6.98 -1.26 2.57
CA THR A 119 -5.74 -2.05 2.58
C THR A 119 -6.06 -3.52 2.52
N GLU A 120 -5.55 -4.22 1.50
CA GLU A 120 -5.81 -5.66 1.32
C GLU A 120 -4.54 -6.43 0.97
N SER A 121 -4.42 -7.62 1.54
CA SER A 121 -3.37 -8.58 1.23
C SER A 121 -3.94 -9.66 0.31
N LEU A 122 -3.72 -9.49 -0.99
CA LEU A 122 -4.38 -10.27 -2.04
C LEU A 122 -4.01 -11.77 -2.03
N HIS A 123 -2.88 -12.14 -1.44
CA HIS A 123 -2.49 -13.56 -1.33
C HIS A 123 -3.47 -14.40 -0.51
N LEU A 124 -4.28 -13.78 0.33
CA LEU A 124 -5.32 -14.47 1.11
C LEU A 124 -6.49 -14.95 0.23
N GLN A 125 -6.53 -14.56 -1.03
CA GLN A 125 -7.52 -14.96 -2.04
C GLN A 125 -8.98 -14.80 -1.58
N ARG A 126 -9.26 -13.77 -0.78
CA ARG A 126 -10.61 -13.48 -0.30
C ARG A 126 -11.54 -13.01 -1.42
N TYR A 127 -10.96 -12.41 -2.45
CA TYR A 127 -11.67 -11.73 -3.53
C TYR A 127 -11.40 -12.41 -4.87
N LYS A 128 -12.44 -12.54 -5.65
CA LYS A 128 -12.36 -13.10 -7.01
C LYS A 128 -11.77 -12.10 -7.99
N HIS A 129 -12.13 -10.82 -7.81
CA HIS A 129 -11.67 -9.71 -8.62
C HIS A 129 -11.09 -8.59 -7.74
N VAL A 130 -10.19 -7.77 -8.28
CA VAL A 130 -9.62 -6.64 -7.52
C VAL A 130 -10.68 -5.62 -7.10
N TRP A 131 -11.68 -5.37 -7.95
CA TRP A 131 -12.76 -4.44 -7.63
C TRP A 131 -13.68 -4.92 -6.51
N ASP A 132 -13.73 -6.22 -6.23
CA ASP A 132 -14.49 -6.74 -5.09
C ASP A 132 -13.97 -6.17 -3.76
N VAL A 133 -12.66 -5.85 -3.68
CA VAL A 133 -12.07 -5.17 -2.53
C VAL A 133 -12.71 -3.80 -2.31
N LEU A 134 -12.90 -3.03 -3.38
CA LEU A 134 -13.53 -1.71 -3.32
C LEU A 134 -15.01 -1.82 -2.97
N PHE A 135 -15.72 -2.78 -3.57
CA PHE A 135 -17.14 -2.98 -3.30
C PHE A 135 -17.41 -3.37 -1.84
N ASP A 136 -16.49 -4.11 -1.22
CA ASP A 136 -16.61 -4.57 0.17
C ASP A 136 -16.17 -3.50 1.18
N GLN A 137 -15.05 -2.82 0.92
CA GLN A 137 -14.41 -1.98 1.92
C GLN A 137 -14.72 -0.48 1.77
N HIS A 138 -15.15 -0.01 0.58
CA HIS A 138 -15.47 1.40 0.40
C HIS A 138 -16.88 1.74 0.90
N PRO A 139 -17.11 2.89 1.58
CA PRO A 139 -18.44 3.26 2.11
C PRO A 139 -19.57 3.25 1.07
N HIS A 140 -19.27 3.60 -0.19
CA HIS A 140 -20.24 3.57 -1.30
C HIS A 140 -20.10 2.31 -2.18
N GLY A 141 -19.31 1.33 -1.77
CA GLY A 141 -18.99 0.14 -2.58
C GLY A 141 -20.22 -0.65 -3.00
N ASN A 142 -21.16 -0.90 -2.11
CA ASN A 142 -22.40 -1.62 -2.42
C ASN A 142 -23.29 -0.90 -3.43
N ILE A 143 -23.33 0.44 -3.38
CA ILE A 143 -24.12 1.26 -4.33
C ILE A 143 -23.51 1.14 -5.72
N ILE A 144 -22.20 1.29 -5.83
CA ILE A 144 -21.48 1.20 -7.10
C ILE A 144 -21.54 -0.22 -7.67
N LYS A 145 -21.44 -1.24 -6.82
CA LYS A 145 -21.62 -2.64 -7.21
C LYS A 145 -22.99 -2.86 -7.85
N ALA A 146 -24.06 -2.39 -7.22
CA ALA A 146 -25.42 -2.53 -7.75
C ALA A 146 -25.57 -1.84 -9.12
N LYS A 147 -24.99 -0.66 -9.30
CA LYS A 147 -24.96 0.04 -10.60
C LYS A 147 -24.20 -0.76 -11.64
N TRP A 148 -23.03 -1.29 -11.30
CA TRP A 148 -22.22 -2.11 -12.20
C TRP A 148 -22.95 -3.38 -12.65
N GLU A 149 -23.63 -4.08 -11.75
CA GLU A 149 -24.41 -5.28 -12.05
C GLU A 149 -25.54 -4.98 -13.05
N VAL A 150 -26.16 -3.80 -12.98
CA VAL A 150 -27.17 -3.35 -13.94
C VAL A 150 -26.56 -3.05 -15.31
N HIS A 151 -25.35 -2.45 -15.35
CA HIS A 151 -24.63 -2.17 -16.60
C HIS A 151 -24.16 -3.45 -17.33
N GLY A 152 -23.91 -4.52 -16.60
CA GLY A 152 -23.57 -5.85 -17.15
C GLY A 152 -22.20 -5.93 -17.84
N THR A 153 -21.29 -4.98 -17.59
CA THR A 153 -19.92 -5.01 -18.12
C THR A 153 -19.03 -5.98 -17.32
N GLU A 154 -18.00 -6.57 -17.98
CA GLU A 154 -17.08 -7.50 -17.30
C GLU A 154 -16.20 -6.82 -16.25
N VAL A 155 -15.90 -5.54 -16.44
CA VAL A 155 -15.07 -4.72 -15.54
C VAL A 155 -15.84 -3.43 -15.21
N PRO A 156 -15.86 -2.99 -13.95
CA PRO A 156 -16.42 -1.67 -13.60
C PRO A 156 -15.72 -0.57 -14.39
N GLY A 157 -16.51 0.28 -15.05
CA GLY A 157 -15.98 1.35 -15.91
C GLY A 157 -15.42 2.53 -15.10
N TYR A 158 -14.67 3.39 -15.82
CA TYR A 158 -14.04 4.59 -15.27
C TYR A 158 -15.03 5.47 -14.50
N ASP A 159 -16.20 5.77 -15.10
CA ASP A 159 -17.20 6.69 -14.51
C ASP A 159 -17.76 6.17 -13.17
N LEU A 160 -17.94 4.85 -13.03
CA LEU A 160 -18.42 4.24 -11.79
C LEU A 160 -17.39 4.35 -10.66
N ILE A 161 -16.12 4.15 -10.98
CA ILE A 161 -15.03 4.25 -10.00
C ILE A 161 -14.75 5.71 -9.66
N LEU A 162 -14.82 6.62 -10.64
CA LEU A 162 -14.73 8.06 -10.39
C LEU A 162 -15.87 8.52 -9.46
N GLU A 163 -17.10 8.13 -9.74
CA GLU A 163 -18.24 8.40 -8.85
C GLU A 163 -18.00 7.89 -7.42
N MET A 164 -17.43 6.69 -7.27
CA MET A 164 -17.06 6.16 -5.97
C MET A 164 -16.07 7.08 -5.24
N ALA A 165 -15.02 7.51 -5.93
CA ALA A 165 -13.96 8.36 -5.39
C ALA A 165 -14.45 9.79 -5.08
N GLU A 166 -15.34 10.35 -5.90
CA GLU A 166 -15.98 11.66 -5.65
C GLU A 166 -16.86 11.64 -4.41
N ASN A 167 -17.58 10.54 -4.17
CA ASN A 167 -18.40 10.39 -2.96
C ASN A 167 -17.54 10.30 -1.69
N LYS A 168 -16.42 9.58 -1.75
CA LYS A 168 -15.45 9.51 -0.66
C LYS A 168 -14.07 9.21 -1.25
N PRO A 169 -13.15 10.20 -1.25
CA PRO A 169 -11.76 9.97 -1.66
C PRO A 169 -11.11 8.84 -0.87
N PHE A 170 -10.27 8.02 -1.53
CA PHE A 170 -9.65 6.87 -0.89
C PHE A 170 -8.21 6.61 -1.35
N ILE A 171 -7.44 5.98 -0.47
CA ILE A 171 -6.17 5.35 -0.81
C ILE A 171 -6.37 3.83 -0.86
N LEU A 172 -5.92 3.21 -1.94
CA LEU A 172 -5.96 1.76 -2.14
C LEU A 172 -4.54 1.18 -2.05
N ILE A 173 -4.32 0.34 -1.04
CA ILE A 173 -3.04 -0.32 -0.76
C ILE A 173 -3.21 -1.83 -0.97
N LEU A 174 -2.61 -2.37 -2.04
CA LEU A 174 -2.71 -3.77 -2.43
C LEU A 174 -1.38 -4.49 -2.22
N ASP A 175 -1.29 -5.33 -1.19
CA ASP A 175 -0.10 -6.16 -0.95
C ASP A 175 -0.19 -7.51 -1.66
N GLU A 176 0.97 -8.06 -2.06
CA GLU A 176 1.12 -9.36 -2.72
C GLU A 176 0.31 -9.47 -4.04
N PHE A 177 0.19 -8.36 -4.78
CA PHE A 177 -0.53 -8.33 -6.06
C PHE A 177 0.00 -9.37 -7.06
N GLN A 178 1.33 -9.52 -7.15
CA GLN A 178 1.94 -10.49 -8.07
C GLN A 178 1.48 -11.91 -7.76
N THR A 179 1.46 -12.33 -6.49
CA THR A 179 1.06 -13.68 -6.07
C THR A 179 -0.39 -13.96 -6.48
N TRP A 180 -1.27 -12.99 -6.27
CA TRP A 180 -2.67 -13.10 -6.66
C TRP A 180 -2.84 -13.12 -8.19
N PHE A 181 -2.18 -12.19 -8.90
CA PHE A 181 -2.28 -12.05 -10.36
C PHE A 181 -1.77 -13.30 -11.10
N GLU A 182 -0.64 -13.87 -10.66
CA GLU A 182 -0.08 -15.10 -11.23
C GLU A 182 -1.00 -16.31 -11.02
N GLY A 183 -1.75 -16.33 -9.93
CA GLY A 183 -2.78 -17.36 -9.66
C GLY A 183 -4.03 -17.25 -10.52
N LEU A 184 -4.24 -16.14 -11.23
CA LEU A 184 -5.39 -15.97 -12.10
C LEU A 184 -5.25 -16.80 -13.37
N THR A 185 -6.34 -17.46 -13.76
CA THR A 185 -6.41 -18.20 -15.03
C THR A 185 -7.08 -17.36 -16.10
N ASN A 186 -6.53 -17.40 -17.31
CA ASN A 186 -7.23 -16.97 -18.52
C ASN A 186 -7.77 -18.20 -19.25
N SER A 187 -9.07 -18.22 -19.50
CA SER A 187 -9.72 -19.17 -20.38
C SER A 187 -10.46 -18.42 -21.49
N ASN A 188 -10.99 -19.15 -22.48
CA ASN A 188 -11.78 -18.51 -23.54
C ASN A 188 -13.02 -17.77 -23.00
N GLN A 189 -13.52 -18.17 -21.83
CA GLN A 189 -14.71 -17.56 -21.20
C GLN A 189 -14.35 -16.52 -20.11
N TYR A 190 -13.15 -16.61 -19.50
CA TYR A 190 -12.77 -15.76 -18.35
C TYR A 190 -11.38 -15.20 -18.54
N LYS A 191 -11.28 -13.96 -18.96
CA LYS A 191 -10.01 -13.23 -19.17
C LYS A 191 -9.56 -12.52 -17.89
N ARG A 192 -9.48 -13.22 -16.77
CA ARG A 192 -9.28 -12.61 -15.44
C ARG A 192 -8.03 -11.75 -15.33
N LYS A 193 -6.91 -12.16 -15.92
CA LYS A 193 -5.68 -11.36 -15.94
C LYS A 193 -5.88 -10.05 -16.72
N THR A 194 -6.52 -10.12 -17.88
CA THR A 194 -6.84 -8.95 -18.71
C THR A 194 -7.77 -7.99 -17.97
N TRP A 195 -8.80 -8.51 -17.33
CA TRP A 195 -9.75 -7.71 -16.56
C TRP A 195 -9.09 -7.05 -15.35
N ALA A 196 -8.27 -7.79 -14.60
CA ALA A 196 -7.52 -7.26 -13.48
C ALA A 196 -6.61 -6.10 -13.91
N PHE A 197 -5.91 -6.27 -15.04
CA PHE A 197 -5.04 -5.23 -15.57
C PHE A 197 -5.83 -4.02 -16.06
N ASN A 198 -6.91 -4.21 -16.82
CA ASN A 198 -7.76 -3.11 -17.26
C ASN A 198 -8.31 -2.31 -16.08
N PHE A 199 -8.66 -2.99 -14.99
CA PHE A 199 -9.12 -2.30 -13.79
C PHE A 199 -8.01 -1.49 -13.10
N ILE A 200 -6.80 -2.03 -13.00
CA ILE A 200 -5.64 -1.28 -12.49
C ILE A 200 -5.35 -0.05 -13.38
N GLN A 201 -5.53 -0.18 -14.69
CA GLN A 201 -5.39 0.95 -15.61
C GLN A 201 -6.42 2.06 -15.32
N ILE A 202 -7.70 1.69 -15.11
CA ILE A 202 -8.76 2.64 -14.71
C ILE A 202 -8.39 3.36 -13.43
N LEU A 203 -7.95 2.63 -12.39
CA LEU A 203 -7.52 3.24 -11.13
C LEU A 203 -6.35 4.20 -11.32
N SER A 204 -5.38 3.82 -12.15
CA SER A 204 -4.21 4.66 -12.45
C SER A 204 -4.60 5.94 -13.17
N GLU A 205 -5.49 5.85 -14.16
CA GLU A 205 -5.98 7.04 -14.88
C GLU A 205 -6.76 7.99 -13.97
N ILE A 206 -7.54 7.47 -13.02
CA ILE A 206 -8.23 8.29 -12.02
C ILE A 206 -7.21 8.94 -11.10
N SER A 207 -6.22 8.18 -10.60
CA SER A 207 -5.16 8.73 -9.75
C SER A 207 -4.38 9.85 -10.44
N GLU A 208 -4.06 9.69 -11.74
CA GLU A 208 -3.35 10.71 -12.53
C GLU A 208 -4.16 11.98 -12.75
N LYS A 209 -5.45 11.83 -13.06
CA LYS A 209 -6.33 12.98 -13.36
C LYS A 209 -6.91 13.65 -12.13
N HIS A 210 -7.09 12.89 -11.05
CA HIS A 210 -7.75 13.28 -9.82
C HIS A 210 -6.95 12.81 -8.58
N PRO A 211 -5.70 13.30 -8.40
CA PRO A 211 -4.82 12.86 -7.31
C PRO A 211 -5.39 13.15 -5.92
N GLU A 212 -6.32 14.09 -5.82
CA GLU A 212 -7.06 14.40 -4.60
C GLU A 212 -8.13 13.36 -4.25
N LEU A 213 -8.55 12.53 -5.22
CA LEU A 213 -9.62 11.54 -5.03
C LEU A 213 -9.10 10.12 -4.82
N LEU A 214 -7.99 9.77 -5.47
CA LEU A 214 -7.46 8.40 -5.45
C LEU A 214 -5.93 8.37 -5.39
N THR A 215 -5.40 7.60 -4.45
CA THR A 215 -3.99 7.19 -4.42
C THR A 215 -3.91 5.68 -4.53
N LEU A 216 -3.08 5.15 -5.44
CA LEU A 216 -2.88 3.72 -5.66
C LEU A 216 -1.47 3.28 -5.27
N VAL A 217 -1.38 2.29 -4.36
CA VAL A 217 -0.11 1.67 -3.93
C VAL A 217 -0.21 0.15 -4.10
N VAL A 218 0.72 -0.44 -4.84
CA VAL A 218 0.70 -1.89 -5.15
C VAL A 218 2.06 -2.50 -4.84
N SER A 219 2.11 -3.70 -4.23
CA SER A 219 3.37 -4.42 -4.05
C SER A 219 3.53 -5.60 -5.00
N VAL A 220 4.77 -5.82 -5.46
CA VAL A 220 5.19 -6.98 -6.22
C VAL A 220 6.49 -7.56 -5.65
N ARG A 221 6.77 -8.84 -5.93
CA ARG A 221 7.99 -9.50 -5.48
C ARG A 221 9.18 -9.23 -6.40
N GLU A 222 8.92 -9.18 -7.70
CA GLU A 222 9.95 -9.10 -8.74
C GLU A 222 9.55 -8.10 -9.83
N GLY A 223 10.47 -7.18 -10.16
CA GLY A 223 10.23 -6.16 -11.17
C GLY A 223 10.21 -6.69 -12.62
N ASN A 224 10.66 -7.92 -12.85
CA ASN A 224 10.65 -8.58 -14.17
C ASN A 224 9.49 -9.57 -14.37
N SER A 225 8.58 -9.71 -13.38
CA SER A 225 7.40 -10.55 -13.51
C SER A 225 6.37 -9.94 -14.48
N ASP A 226 5.50 -10.80 -15.06
CA ASP A 226 4.40 -10.34 -15.91
C ASP A 226 3.52 -9.31 -15.19
N ALA A 227 3.21 -9.57 -13.93
CA ALA A 227 2.42 -8.65 -13.10
C ALA A 227 3.08 -7.27 -12.99
N ALA A 228 4.40 -7.22 -12.73
CA ALA A 228 5.16 -5.98 -12.64
C ALA A 228 5.23 -5.25 -13.99
N GLN A 229 5.49 -5.98 -15.09
CA GLN A 229 5.53 -5.41 -16.43
C GLN A 229 4.19 -4.79 -16.85
N GLN A 230 3.08 -5.40 -16.45
CA GLN A 230 1.76 -4.82 -16.67
C GLN A 230 1.56 -3.54 -15.86
N LEU A 231 1.93 -3.54 -14.57
CA LEU A 231 1.86 -2.35 -13.72
C LEU A 231 2.74 -1.20 -14.24
N PHE A 232 3.89 -1.51 -14.84
CA PHE A 232 4.80 -0.48 -15.36
C PHE A 232 4.27 0.27 -16.59
N ARG A 233 3.24 -0.25 -17.25
CA ARG A 233 2.59 0.44 -18.39
C ARG A 233 1.89 1.73 -18.00
N VAL A 234 1.49 1.86 -16.73
CA VAL A 234 0.88 3.10 -16.21
C VAL A 234 1.92 4.05 -15.61
N ASN A 235 3.18 3.90 -15.97
CA ASN A 235 4.30 4.77 -15.56
C ASN A 235 4.36 5.11 -14.06
N PRO A 236 4.31 4.12 -13.15
CA PRO A 236 4.25 4.37 -11.72
C PRO A 236 5.60 4.86 -11.16
N VAL A 237 5.56 5.52 -10.00
CA VAL A 237 6.76 5.66 -9.15
C VAL A 237 7.18 4.28 -8.64
N ARG A 238 8.43 3.91 -8.88
CA ARG A 238 8.97 2.58 -8.51
C ARG A 238 9.85 2.69 -7.28
N ILE A 239 9.51 1.95 -6.24
CA ILE A 239 10.29 1.84 -5.00
C ILE A 239 10.88 0.44 -4.95
N ASP A 240 12.17 0.31 -5.23
CA ASP A 240 12.86 -0.98 -5.30
C ASP A 240 13.69 -1.26 -4.05
N PHE A 241 13.20 -2.17 -3.21
CA PHE A 241 13.87 -2.65 -2.00
C PHE A 241 15.17 -3.43 -2.25
N LYS A 242 15.45 -3.79 -3.50
CA LYS A 242 16.72 -4.45 -3.89
C LYS A 242 17.79 -3.43 -4.29
N GLY A 243 17.43 -2.15 -4.39
CA GLY A 243 18.35 -1.10 -4.79
C GLY A 243 19.58 -0.98 -3.86
N PRO A 244 20.70 -0.43 -4.36
CA PRO A 244 21.93 -0.28 -3.58
C PRO A 244 21.72 0.61 -2.33
N GLU A 245 20.81 1.57 -2.38
CA GLU A 245 20.49 2.45 -1.26
C GLU A 245 19.76 1.70 -0.15
N ALA A 246 18.76 0.90 -0.49
CA ALA A 246 18.04 0.05 0.46
C ALA A 246 18.96 -0.97 1.14
N LYS A 247 19.96 -1.48 0.42
CA LYS A 247 20.98 -2.38 0.98
C LYS A 247 21.89 -1.67 1.98
N ARG A 248 22.32 -0.44 1.66
CA ARG A 248 23.15 0.37 2.58
C ARG A 248 22.40 0.74 3.85
N ASP A 249 21.13 1.10 3.72
CA ASP A 249 20.29 1.49 4.86
C ASP A 249 20.11 0.32 5.84
N ARG A 250 19.85 -0.88 5.32
CA ARG A 250 19.76 -2.10 6.15
C ARG A 250 21.08 -2.51 6.81
N GLN A 251 22.21 -2.08 6.29
CA GLN A 251 23.52 -2.32 6.93
C GLN A 251 23.81 -1.34 8.08
N ARG A 252 23.05 -0.24 8.18
CA ARG A 252 23.19 0.77 9.23
C ARG A 252 22.25 0.53 10.42
N LEU A 253 21.24 -0.34 10.27
CA LEU A 253 20.33 -0.79 11.32
C LEU A 253 20.91 -2.00 12.07
#